data_bd320a7ce27ac4c55d72abca454cdc84
#
_entry.id   bd320a7ce27ac4c55d72abca454cdc84
#
_cell.length_a   1.000
_cell.length_b   1.000
_cell.length_c   1.000
_cell.angle_alpha   90.00
_cell.angle_beta   90.00
_cell.angle_gamma   90.00
#
_symmetry.space_group_name_H-M   'P 1'
#
loop_
_entity.id
_entity.type
_entity.pdbx_description
1 polymer ?
#
loop_
_entity_poly.entity_id
_entity_poly.type
_entity_poly.pdbx_seq_one_letter_code
_entity_poly.pdbx_strand_id
1 'polypeptide(L)'
;TPQLNYNVTDGKRSSPVPEFAAKQPKALCCGAVKTDTERNMLLENVEKYMIWLFFYSVVGWIYESTLCSVRAHKFINRGFLNGPYCPIYGWGAVLDILILGKVQNPVLLFFLGAIVTCSLEYFTSYIMEKLFHARWWDYSKRKFNINGRVCLLGAVVFGAFSVILIKLVHPLVSDVTNSLPSAALHWLAAVMFAIIAADECVTIGGIAGFNKKLKELAAAIENVKADIGLKLHDKGGLGSEVYNAVHNAAAV
;
A
#
# COMPACT_ATOMS: atom_id res chain seq x y z
N THR A 1 -52.95 58.50 -32.32
CA THR A 1 -54.23 58.40 -33.08
C THR A 1 -54.04 57.79 -34.41
N PRO A 2 -54.95 57.12 -34.94
CA PRO A 2 -55.84 56.05 -34.42
C PRO A 2 -55.66 54.79 -35.32
N GLN A 3 -56.31 53.71 -35.24
CA GLN A 3 -57.71 53.35 -35.27
C GLN A 3 -57.92 51.87 -34.97
N LEU A 4 -59.00 51.59 -34.31
CA LEU A 4 -59.67 50.33 -34.19
C LEU A 4 -60.04 49.74 -35.54
N ASN A 5 -60.04 48.39 -35.65
CA ASN A 5 -61.07 47.71 -36.38
C ASN A 5 -61.42 46.36 -35.76
N TYR A 6 -62.64 46.24 -35.34
CA TYR A 6 -63.35 45.02 -34.93
C TYR A 6 -63.67 44.18 -36.19
N ASN A 7 -63.55 42.85 -36.06
CA ASN A 7 -64.52 42.00 -36.68
C ASN A 7 -64.79 40.77 -35.85
N VAL A 8 -66.05 40.65 -35.45
CA VAL A 8 -66.74 39.54 -34.79
C VAL A 8 -67.10 38.54 -35.87
N THR A 9 -66.96 37.26 -35.60
CA THR A 9 -67.82 36.05 -35.85
C THR A 9 -66.90 34.84 -35.72
N ASP A 10 -67.15 33.75 -35.10
CA ASP A 10 -68.35 32.94 -34.88
C ASP A 10 -67.99 31.80 -33.93
N GLY A 11 -68.93 31.35 -33.15
CA GLY A 11 -68.76 30.37 -32.12
C GLY A 11 -68.46 28.97 -32.59
N LYS A 12 -67.53 28.31 -31.89
CA LYS A 12 -67.59 26.86 -31.64
C LYS A 12 -67.00 26.57 -30.25
N ARG A 13 -67.87 26.05 -29.38
CA ARG A 13 -67.47 25.39 -28.17
C ARG A 13 -66.52 24.23 -28.48
N SER A 14 -65.33 24.25 -28.00
CA SER A 14 -64.50 23.07 -27.83
C SER A 14 -64.19 22.91 -26.34
N SER A 15 -64.53 21.75 -25.87
CA SER A 15 -64.33 21.23 -24.51
C SER A 15 -62.95 21.43 -23.98
N PRO A 16 -62.77 21.62 -22.65
CA PRO A 16 -61.43 21.68 -22.06
C PRO A 16 -60.77 20.31 -22.10
N VAL A 17 -59.69 20.20 -22.87
CA VAL A 17 -58.74 19.10 -22.80
C VAL A 17 -58.08 19.21 -21.45
N PRO A 18 -58.01 18.14 -20.62
CA PRO A 18 -57.29 18.21 -19.37
C PRO A 18 -55.80 18.37 -19.64
N GLU A 19 -55.25 19.44 -19.14
CA GLU A 19 -53.81 19.72 -19.08
C GLU A 19 -53.12 18.73 -18.12
N PHE A 20 -53.04 17.46 -18.54
CA PHE A 20 -52.23 16.44 -17.92
C PHE A 20 -50.99 16.23 -18.81
N ALA A 21 -50.20 17.29 -18.95
CA ALA A 21 -48.92 17.19 -19.59
C ALA A 21 -47.80 17.53 -18.61
N ALA A 22 -47.29 16.45 -18.00
CA ALA A 22 -45.86 16.27 -17.72
C ALA A 22 -45.14 17.43 -16.99
N LYS A 23 -45.37 17.60 -15.69
CA LYS A 23 -44.30 17.99 -14.81
C LYS A 23 -43.35 16.79 -14.66
N GLN A 24 -42.46 16.59 -15.63
CA GLN A 24 -41.29 15.77 -15.41
C GLN A 24 -40.43 16.44 -14.33
N PRO A 25 -39.98 15.72 -13.30
CA PRO A 25 -39.19 16.30 -12.23
C PRO A 25 -37.77 16.55 -12.77
N LYS A 26 -37.49 17.77 -13.22
CA LYS A 26 -36.14 18.27 -13.54
C LYS A 26 -35.16 18.13 -12.35
N ALA A 27 -35.68 17.98 -11.14
CA ALA A 27 -34.89 17.78 -9.92
C ALA A 27 -34.21 16.39 -9.85
N LEU A 28 -34.80 15.33 -10.43
CA LEU A 28 -34.22 13.99 -10.37
C LEU A 28 -33.03 13.82 -11.30
N CYS A 29 -33.05 14.45 -12.48
CA CYS A 29 -31.92 14.42 -13.41
C CYS A 29 -30.73 15.24 -12.92
N CYS A 30 -30.97 16.37 -12.24
CA CYS A 30 -29.89 17.22 -11.72
C CYS A 30 -29.16 16.56 -10.53
N GLY A 31 -29.88 15.81 -9.67
CA GLY A 31 -29.28 15.05 -8.59
C GLY A 31 -28.42 13.88 -9.07
N ALA A 32 -28.89 13.12 -10.05
CA ALA A 32 -28.16 11.99 -10.63
C ALA A 32 -26.87 12.43 -11.34
N VAL A 33 -26.93 13.50 -12.15
CA VAL A 33 -25.76 14.06 -12.83
C VAL A 33 -24.71 14.59 -11.85
N LYS A 34 -25.15 15.21 -10.74
CA LYS A 34 -24.25 15.71 -9.71
C LYS A 34 -23.52 14.57 -8.97
N THR A 35 -24.23 13.50 -8.64
CA THR A 35 -23.66 12.32 -7.99
C THR A 35 -22.69 11.58 -8.91
N ASP A 36 -22.97 11.48 -10.21
CA ASP A 36 -22.07 10.86 -11.18
C ASP A 36 -20.78 11.68 -11.37
N THR A 37 -20.87 12.98 -11.41
CA THR A 37 -19.69 13.86 -11.48
C THR A 37 -18.83 13.77 -10.23
N GLU A 38 -19.44 13.76 -9.05
CA GLU A 38 -18.72 13.59 -7.78
C GLU A 38 -18.05 12.22 -7.70
N ARG A 39 -18.71 11.16 -8.15
CA ARG A 39 -18.15 9.81 -8.21
C ARG A 39 -16.96 9.72 -9.16
N ASN A 40 -17.05 10.32 -10.34
CA ASN A 40 -15.95 10.30 -11.31
C ASN A 40 -14.74 11.07 -10.81
N MET A 41 -14.92 12.23 -10.16
CA MET A 41 -13.83 12.97 -9.51
C MET A 41 -13.16 12.15 -8.39
N LEU A 42 -13.96 11.40 -7.62
CA LEU A 42 -13.44 10.55 -6.55
C LEU A 42 -12.60 9.40 -7.12
N LEU A 43 -13.08 8.77 -8.20
CA LEU A 43 -12.35 7.71 -8.90
C LEU A 43 -11.02 8.22 -9.46
N GLU A 44 -11.02 9.34 -10.16
CA GLU A 44 -9.79 9.95 -10.70
C GLU A 44 -8.77 10.27 -9.58
N ASN A 45 -9.23 10.75 -8.44
CA ASN A 45 -8.34 10.98 -7.30
C ASN A 45 -7.73 9.67 -6.76
N VAL A 46 -8.53 8.62 -6.60
CA VAL A 46 -8.04 7.30 -6.16
C VAL A 46 -7.00 6.76 -7.14
N GLU A 47 -7.25 6.87 -8.45
CA GLU A 47 -6.32 6.43 -9.50
C GLU A 47 -5.00 7.19 -9.46
N LYS A 48 -5.02 8.51 -9.23
CA LYS A 48 -3.81 9.31 -9.02
C LYS A 48 -3.01 8.80 -7.82
N TYR A 49 -3.66 8.53 -6.69
CA TYR A 49 -2.99 7.95 -5.52
C TYR A 49 -2.38 6.57 -5.81
N MET A 50 -3.04 5.74 -6.61
CA MET A 50 -2.51 4.44 -7.03
C MET A 50 -1.24 4.61 -7.89
N ILE A 51 -1.25 5.55 -8.85
CA ILE A 51 -0.10 5.87 -9.69
C ILE A 51 1.06 6.40 -8.84
N TRP A 52 0.79 7.31 -7.89
CA TRP A 52 1.81 7.85 -6.98
C TRP A 52 2.37 6.77 -6.07
N LEU A 53 1.52 5.89 -5.54
CA LEU A 53 1.95 4.75 -4.73
C LEU A 53 2.95 3.88 -5.51
N PHE A 54 2.62 3.51 -6.75
CA PHE A 54 3.51 2.72 -7.59
C PHE A 54 4.82 3.46 -7.88
N PHE A 55 4.73 4.71 -8.32
CA PHE A 55 5.89 5.54 -8.66
C PHE A 55 6.86 5.66 -7.47
N TYR A 56 6.36 6.04 -6.30
CA TYR A 56 7.20 6.18 -5.11
C TYR A 56 7.70 4.84 -4.57
N SER A 57 7.00 3.75 -4.83
CA SER A 57 7.49 2.40 -4.53
C SER A 57 8.71 2.04 -5.38
N VAL A 58 8.71 2.41 -6.65
CA VAL A 58 9.87 2.23 -7.55
C VAL A 58 11.04 3.11 -7.12
N VAL A 59 10.79 4.38 -6.81
CA VAL A 59 11.81 5.30 -6.29
C VAL A 59 12.44 4.76 -5.00
N GLY A 60 11.62 4.26 -4.08
CA GLY A 60 12.07 3.65 -2.84
C GLY A 60 12.92 2.39 -3.09
N TRP A 61 12.54 1.57 -4.04
CA TRP A 61 13.32 0.40 -4.45
C TRP A 61 14.68 0.78 -5.02
N ILE A 62 14.75 1.81 -5.88
CA ILE A 62 16.02 2.32 -6.42
C ILE A 62 16.92 2.78 -5.28
N TYR A 63 16.38 3.55 -4.31
CA TYR A 63 17.11 4.01 -3.15
C TYR A 63 17.67 2.85 -2.32
N GLU A 64 16.83 1.91 -1.89
CA GLU A 64 17.21 0.78 -1.05
C GLU A 64 18.19 -0.16 -1.76
N SER A 65 17.91 -0.52 -3.00
CA SER A 65 18.75 -1.44 -3.77
C SER A 65 20.11 -0.84 -4.05
N THR A 66 20.18 0.47 -4.35
CA THR A 66 21.44 1.18 -4.53
C THR A 66 22.24 1.21 -3.23
N LEU A 67 21.61 1.59 -2.11
CA LEU A 67 22.28 1.68 -0.82
C LEU A 67 22.83 0.32 -0.36
N CYS A 68 22.08 -0.75 -0.55
CA CYS A 68 22.50 -2.12 -0.21
C CYS A 68 23.58 -2.63 -1.17
N SER A 69 23.46 -2.36 -2.46
CA SER A 69 24.42 -2.80 -3.47
C SER A 69 25.77 -2.15 -3.30
N VAL A 70 25.82 -0.84 -3.02
CA VAL A 70 27.07 -0.11 -2.75
C VAL A 70 27.78 -0.68 -1.51
N ARG A 71 27.03 -0.94 -0.43
CA ARG A 71 27.60 -1.52 0.80
C ARG A 71 28.12 -2.94 0.62
N ALA A 72 27.48 -3.73 -0.23
CA ALA A 72 27.82 -5.13 -0.45
C ALA A 72 28.78 -5.36 -1.63
N HIS A 73 29.13 -4.31 -2.39
CA HIS A 73 29.91 -4.38 -3.64
C HIS A 73 29.37 -5.39 -4.66
N LYS A 74 28.06 -5.63 -4.66
CA LYS A 74 27.35 -6.49 -5.61
C LYS A 74 25.89 -6.03 -5.74
N PHE A 75 25.26 -6.33 -6.88
CA PHE A 75 23.85 -6.00 -7.05
C PHE A 75 22.98 -6.78 -6.05
N ILE A 76 22.19 -6.06 -5.28
CA ILE A 76 21.19 -6.60 -4.35
C ILE A 76 19.83 -6.05 -4.73
N ASN A 77 18.93 -6.93 -5.17
CA ASN A 77 17.52 -6.59 -5.28
C ASN A 77 16.94 -6.55 -3.87
N ARG A 78 16.51 -5.37 -3.43
CA ARG A 78 15.98 -5.14 -2.09
C ARG A 78 14.48 -4.93 -2.16
N GLY A 79 13.74 -5.64 -1.31
CA GLY A 79 12.29 -5.52 -1.22
C GLY A 79 11.65 -6.82 -0.76
N PHE A 80 10.38 -6.76 -0.42
CA PHE A 80 9.56 -7.92 -0.08
C PHE A 80 9.04 -8.62 -1.35
N LEU A 81 8.73 -7.84 -2.38
CA LEU A 81 8.18 -8.28 -3.65
C LEU A 81 9.29 -8.66 -4.66
N ASN A 82 8.92 -9.44 -5.68
CA ASN A 82 9.87 -9.86 -6.72
C ASN A 82 10.22 -8.71 -7.68
N GLY A 83 9.27 -7.81 -7.93
CA GLY A 83 9.43 -6.68 -8.84
C GLY A 83 10.29 -5.54 -8.28
N PRO A 84 10.67 -4.58 -9.15
CA PRO A 84 11.54 -3.45 -8.78
C PRO A 84 10.74 -2.34 -8.07
N TYR A 85 10.09 -2.66 -6.97
CA TYR A 85 9.33 -1.71 -6.16
C TYR A 85 9.25 -2.15 -4.69
N CYS A 86 9.24 -1.16 -3.79
CA CYS A 86 9.10 -1.32 -2.34
C CYS A 86 7.83 -0.60 -1.88
N PRO A 87 6.69 -1.29 -1.71
CA PRO A 87 5.40 -0.66 -1.40
C PRO A 87 5.39 0.22 -0.15
N ILE A 88 6.21 -0.09 0.85
CA ILE A 88 6.29 0.72 2.08
C ILE A 88 6.68 2.18 1.81
N TYR A 89 7.53 2.44 0.81
CA TYR A 89 7.89 3.80 0.39
C TYR A 89 6.73 4.49 -0.32
N GLY A 90 6.01 3.76 -1.17
CA GLY A 90 4.80 4.25 -1.81
C GLY A 90 3.71 4.64 -0.80
N TRP A 91 3.43 3.77 0.17
CA TRP A 91 2.50 4.05 1.25
C TRP A 91 2.95 5.22 2.13
N GLY A 92 4.25 5.29 2.47
CA GLY A 92 4.81 6.42 3.21
C GLY A 92 4.60 7.74 2.47
N ALA A 93 4.91 7.78 1.19
CA ALA A 93 4.72 8.97 0.35
C ALA A 93 3.24 9.39 0.25
N VAL A 94 2.33 8.44 -0.01
CA VAL A 94 0.89 8.73 -0.09
C VAL A 94 0.34 9.21 1.25
N LEU A 95 0.75 8.63 2.37
CA LEU A 95 0.34 9.10 3.70
C LEU A 95 0.87 10.50 3.99
N ASP A 96 2.13 10.79 3.67
CA ASP A 96 2.69 12.14 3.81
C ASP A 96 1.91 13.16 2.95
N ILE A 97 1.59 12.82 1.71
CA ILE A 97 0.81 13.68 0.81
C ILE A 97 -0.59 13.95 1.39
N LEU A 98 -1.29 12.91 1.85
CA LEU A 98 -2.64 13.02 2.39
C LEU A 98 -2.70 13.81 3.70
N ILE A 99 -1.77 13.54 4.62
CA ILE A 99 -1.80 14.09 5.97
C ILE A 99 -1.07 15.44 6.02
N LEU A 100 0.08 15.55 5.33
CA LEU A 100 1.01 16.66 5.49
C LEU A 100 1.07 17.59 4.26
N GLY A 101 0.39 17.27 3.17
CA GLY A 101 0.46 18.03 1.92
C GLY A 101 0.12 19.53 2.04
N LYS A 102 -0.64 19.91 3.08
CA LYS A 102 -0.99 21.30 3.38
C LYS A 102 0.00 22.02 4.32
N VAL A 103 0.97 21.30 4.88
CA VAL A 103 1.93 21.87 5.84
C VAL A 103 2.96 22.71 5.09
N GLN A 104 3.00 24.02 5.38
CA GLN A 104 3.90 24.94 4.70
C GLN A 104 5.28 25.04 5.37
N ASN A 105 5.34 24.98 6.68
CA ASN A 105 6.59 25.09 7.44
C ASN A 105 7.46 23.83 7.25
N PRO A 106 8.67 23.92 6.67
CA PRO A 106 9.51 22.76 6.41
C PRO A 106 10.04 22.08 7.68
N VAL A 107 10.23 22.84 8.76
CA VAL A 107 10.69 22.27 10.04
C VAL A 107 9.58 21.43 10.67
N LEU A 108 8.34 21.97 10.69
CA LEU A 108 7.18 21.22 11.17
C LEU A 108 6.94 19.97 10.29
N LEU A 109 7.07 20.11 8.97
CA LEU A 109 6.93 19.02 8.01
C LEU A 109 7.96 17.90 8.26
N PHE A 110 9.21 18.26 8.56
CA PHE A 110 10.26 17.31 8.92
C PHE A 110 9.87 16.46 10.14
N PHE A 111 9.45 17.08 11.23
CA PHE A 111 9.10 16.35 12.45
C PHE A 111 7.82 15.51 12.28
N LEU A 112 6.79 16.06 11.67
CA LEU A 112 5.56 15.32 11.41
C LEU A 112 5.78 14.17 10.42
N GLY A 113 6.55 14.38 9.35
CA GLY A 113 6.92 13.35 8.39
C GLY A 113 7.70 12.22 9.05
N ALA A 114 8.68 12.54 9.90
CA ALA A 114 9.39 11.52 10.68
C ALA A 114 8.43 10.69 11.56
N ILE A 115 7.43 11.32 12.19
CA ILE A 115 6.44 10.61 13.02
C ILE A 115 5.56 9.71 12.16
N VAL A 116 5.01 10.22 11.07
CA VAL A 116 4.11 9.46 10.18
C VAL A 116 4.84 8.25 9.58
N THR A 117 6.01 8.47 9.00
CA THR A 117 6.77 7.41 8.34
C THR A 117 7.35 6.38 9.30
N CYS A 118 7.87 6.80 10.47
CA CYS A 118 8.30 5.86 11.52
C CYS A 118 7.14 5.05 12.09
N SER A 119 5.96 5.64 12.23
CA SER A 119 4.76 4.89 12.63
C SER A 119 4.41 3.82 11.62
N LEU A 120 4.38 4.18 10.33
CA LEU A 120 4.16 3.21 9.25
C LEU A 120 5.20 2.09 9.26
N GLU A 121 6.49 2.43 9.37
CA GLU A 121 7.60 1.47 9.42
C GLU A 121 7.45 0.52 10.62
N TYR A 122 7.13 1.04 11.80
CA TYR A 122 6.92 0.25 12.99
C TYR A 122 5.75 -0.73 12.83
N PHE A 123 4.58 -0.26 12.39
CA PHE A 123 3.40 -1.10 12.20
C PHE A 123 3.61 -2.14 11.11
N THR A 124 4.22 -1.76 9.99
CA THR A 124 4.55 -2.72 8.91
C THR A 124 5.48 -3.82 9.42
N SER A 125 6.56 -3.47 10.12
CA SER A 125 7.46 -4.44 10.73
C SER A 125 6.75 -5.37 11.70
N TYR A 126 5.86 -4.82 12.55
CA TYR A 126 5.09 -5.60 13.51
C TYR A 126 4.13 -6.59 12.82
N ILE A 127 3.38 -6.13 11.83
CA ILE A 127 2.43 -6.95 11.09
C ILE A 127 3.16 -8.05 10.31
N MET A 128 4.24 -7.71 9.61
CA MET A 128 5.01 -8.69 8.83
C MET A 128 5.63 -9.76 9.74
N GLU A 129 6.17 -9.39 10.90
CA GLU A 129 6.69 -10.36 11.86
C GLU A 129 5.59 -11.29 12.38
N LYS A 130 4.39 -10.78 12.63
CA LYS A 130 3.24 -11.60 13.07
C LYS A 130 2.73 -12.55 11.99
N LEU A 131 2.68 -12.09 10.73
CA LEU A 131 2.16 -12.88 9.62
C LEU A 131 3.17 -13.93 9.12
N PHE A 132 4.43 -13.55 9.01
CA PHE A 132 5.46 -14.36 8.37
C PHE A 132 6.48 -14.95 9.34
N HIS A 133 6.39 -14.63 10.64
CA HIS A 133 7.33 -15.06 11.69
C HIS A 133 8.80 -14.72 11.37
N ALA A 134 9.03 -13.64 10.60
CA ALA A 134 10.35 -13.19 10.18
C ALA A 134 10.42 -11.66 10.19
N ARG A 135 11.60 -11.11 10.53
CA ARG A 135 11.90 -9.69 10.43
C ARG A 135 12.64 -9.39 9.14
N TRP A 136 12.15 -8.45 8.35
CA TRP A 136 12.79 -8.02 7.12
C TRP A 136 13.92 -7.01 7.37
N TRP A 137 13.85 -6.27 8.49
CA TRP A 137 14.91 -5.39 8.98
C TRP A 137 14.96 -5.41 10.49
N ASP A 138 16.17 -5.17 11.04
CA ASP A 138 16.41 -5.12 12.47
C ASP A 138 17.41 -4.02 12.82
N TYR A 139 16.95 -3.02 13.55
CA TYR A 139 17.74 -1.90 14.05
C TYR A 139 18.18 -2.08 15.50
N SER A 140 18.09 -3.26 16.11
CA SER A 140 18.44 -3.50 17.51
C SER A 140 19.88 -3.07 17.84
N LYS A 141 20.79 -3.15 16.85
CA LYS A 141 22.19 -2.71 17.00
C LYS A 141 22.37 -1.20 16.82
N ARG A 142 21.33 -0.45 16.45
CA ARG A 142 21.39 1.01 16.29
C ARG A 142 21.04 1.72 17.58
N LYS A 143 21.71 2.86 17.86
CA LYS A 143 21.38 3.71 19.01
C LYS A 143 19.99 4.33 18.82
N PHE A 144 19.27 4.52 19.93
CA PHE A 144 17.92 5.11 19.92
C PHE A 144 16.95 4.39 18.99
N ASN A 145 16.88 3.06 19.12
CA ASN A 145 15.85 2.27 18.42
C ASN A 145 14.66 1.98 19.35
N ILE A 146 13.51 1.71 18.74
CA ILE A 146 12.29 1.27 19.42
C ILE A 146 12.02 -0.17 18.97
N ASN A 147 12.23 -1.13 19.87
CA ASN A 147 12.04 -2.58 19.64
C ASN A 147 12.78 -3.12 18.39
N GLY A 148 13.87 -2.47 17.96
CA GLY A 148 14.59 -2.83 16.74
C GLY A 148 13.84 -2.56 15.43
N ARG A 149 12.64 -1.97 15.49
CA ARG A 149 11.78 -1.76 14.32
C ARG A 149 12.01 -0.43 13.62
N VAL A 150 12.27 0.61 14.40
CA VAL A 150 12.61 1.97 13.95
C VAL A 150 13.79 2.50 14.75
N CYS A 151 14.55 3.46 14.19
CA CYS A 151 15.66 4.10 14.88
C CYS A 151 15.75 5.59 14.56
N LEU A 152 16.44 6.35 15.41
CA LEU A 152 16.58 7.80 15.25
C LEU A 152 17.20 8.19 13.90
N LEU A 153 18.18 7.44 13.41
CA LEU A 153 18.77 7.72 12.10
C LEU A 153 17.73 7.56 10.97
N GLY A 154 16.90 6.52 11.04
CA GLY A 154 15.78 6.32 10.12
C GLY A 154 14.80 7.49 10.19
N ALA A 155 14.42 7.93 11.39
CA ALA A 155 13.53 9.06 11.61
C ALA A 155 14.04 10.35 10.97
N VAL A 156 15.34 10.64 11.12
CA VAL A 156 15.98 11.83 10.51
C VAL A 156 15.96 11.73 8.97
N VAL A 157 16.29 10.57 8.41
CA VAL A 157 16.31 10.35 6.95
C VAL A 157 14.89 10.48 6.40
N PHE A 158 13.90 9.83 7.01
CA PHE A 158 12.52 9.88 6.55
C PHE A 158 11.90 11.28 6.72
N GLY A 159 12.20 11.98 7.82
CA GLY A 159 11.76 13.37 7.97
C GLY A 159 12.33 14.28 6.86
N ALA A 160 13.60 14.10 6.47
CA ALA A 160 14.18 14.82 5.34
C ALA A 160 13.51 14.42 4.01
N PHE A 161 13.22 13.13 3.81
CA PHE A 161 12.50 12.66 2.62
C PHE A 161 11.09 13.23 2.53
N SER A 162 10.37 13.34 3.63
CA SER A 162 9.04 13.96 3.66
C SER A 162 9.08 15.43 3.21
N VAL A 163 10.09 16.19 3.63
CA VAL A 163 10.28 17.58 3.16
C VAL A 163 10.59 17.62 1.67
N ILE A 164 11.53 16.81 1.19
CA ILE A 164 11.89 16.73 -0.23
C ILE A 164 10.69 16.30 -1.07
N LEU A 165 9.96 15.28 -0.61
CA LEU A 165 8.77 14.78 -1.25
C LEU A 165 7.73 15.90 -1.44
N ILE A 166 7.28 16.51 -0.34
CA ILE A 166 6.16 17.46 -0.36
C ILE A 166 6.52 18.78 -1.06
N LYS A 167 7.78 19.27 -0.87
CA LYS A 167 8.16 20.58 -1.39
C LYS A 167 8.76 20.56 -2.79
N LEU A 168 9.35 19.44 -3.20
CA LEU A 168 10.10 19.39 -4.46
C LEU A 168 9.56 18.32 -5.42
N VAL A 169 9.46 17.07 -4.99
CA VAL A 169 9.19 15.96 -5.90
C VAL A 169 7.70 15.86 -6.25
N HIS A 170 6.83 15.88 -5.23
CA HIS A 170 5.39 15.67 -5.44
C HIS A 170 4.72 16.75 -6.29
N PRO A 171 5.03 18.03 -6.21
CA PRO A 171 4.48 19.03 -7.14
C PRO A 171 4.72 18.66 -8.60
N LEU A 172 5.96 18.26 -8.96
CA LEU A 172 6.31 17.86 -10.32
C LEU A 172 5.55 16.60 -10.76
N VAL A 173 5.48 15.60 -9.89
CA VAL A 173 4.74 14.35 -10.17
C VAL A 173 3.24 14.60 -10.32
N SER A 174 2.69 15.47 -9.47
CA SER A 174 1.28 15.87 -9.53
C SER A 174 0.95 16.63 -10.82
N ASP A 175 1.80 17.56 -11.25
CA ASP A 175 1.62 18.31 -12.49
C ASP A 175 1.59 17.36 -13.71
N VAL A 176 2.55 16.42 -13.77
CA VAL A 176 2.57 15.39 -14.82
C VAL A 176 1.30 14.54 -14.77
N THR A 177 0.90 14.06 -13.59
CA THR A 177 -0.29 13.22 -13.46
C THR A 177 -1.57 13.96 -13.81
N ASN A 178 -1.68 15.25 -13.46
CA ASN A 178 -2.83 16.09 -13.78
C ASN A 178 -2.91 16.46 -15.26
N SER A 179 -1.81 16.38 -16.00
CA SER A 179 -1.79 16.62 -17.46
C SER A 179 -2.26 15.40 -18.27
N LEU A 180 -2.41 14.22 -17.65
CA LEU A 180 -2.84 13.02 -18.31
C LEU A 180 -4.35 13.06 -18.63
N PRO A 181 -4.77 12.61 -19.83
CA PRO A 181 -6.20 12.41 -20.12
C PRO A 181 -6.78 11.30 -19.22
N SER A 182 -8.04 11.44 -18.80
CA SER A 182 -8.71 10.50 -17.90
C SER A 182 -8.62 9.04 -18.34
N ALA A 183 -8.73 8.78 -19.66
CA ALA A 183 -8.59 7.42 -20.21
C ALA A 183 -7.18 6.84 -19.95
N ALA A 184 -6.14 7.63 -20.13
CA ALA A 184 -4.76 7.19 -19.85
C ALA A 184 -4.54 6.95 -18.34
N LEU A 185 -5.12 7.80 -17.49
CA LEU A 185 -5.07 7.66 -16.06
C LEU A 185 -5.70 6.33 -15.59
N HIS A 186 -6.90 6.00 -16.09
CA HIS A 186 -7.60 4.75 -15.78
C HIS A 186 -6.79 3.51 -16.17
N TRP A 187 -6.29 3.47 -17.41
CA TRP A 187 -5.51 2.32 -17.87
C TRP A 187 -4.19 2.18 -17.11
N LEU A 188 -3.50 3.29 -16.86
CA LEU A 188 -2.23 3.29 -16.14
C LEU A 188 -2.41 2.79 -14.70
N ALA A 189 -3.40 3.31 -13.98
CA ALA A 189 -3.72 2.87 -12.62
C ALA A 189 -4.11 1.39 -12.58
N ALA A 190 -4.96 0.92 -13.52
CA ALA A 190 -5.39 -0.47 -13.58
C ALA A 190 -4.22 -1.43 -13.84
N VAL A 191 -3.33 -1.10 -14.78
CA VAL A 191 -2.14 -1.92 -15.08
C VAL A 191 -1.19 -1.96 -13.90
N MET A 192 -0.89 -0.82 -13.27
CA MET A 192 -0.01 -0.76 -12.10
C MET A 192 -0.58 -1.55 -10.93
N PHE A 193 -1.88 -1.44 -10.68
CA PHE A 193 -2.56 -2.23 -9.65
C PHE A 193 -2.47 -3.73 -9.94
N ALA A 194 -2.75 -4.14 -11.18
CA ALA A 194 -2.67 -5.55 -11.56
C ALA A 194 -1.27 -6.13 -11.39
N ILE A 195 -0.22 -5.36 -11.72
CA ILE A 195 1.19 -5.79 -11.55
C ILE A 195 1.50 -6.02 -10.06
N ILE A 196 1.18 -5.05 -9.19
CA ILE A 196 1.44 -5.18 -7.75
C ILE A 196 0.64 -6.36 -7.18
N ALA A 197 -0.66 -6.44 -7.47
CA ALA A 197 -1.53 -7.48 -6.93
C ALA A 197 -1.08 -8.88 -7.36
N ALA A 198 -0.68 -9.04 -8.62
CA ALA A 198 -0.15 -10.31 -9.11
C ALA A 198 1.14 -10.71 -8.38
N ASP A 199 2.07 -9.77 -8.22
CA ASP A 199 3.35 -10.04 -7.53
C ASP A 199 3.13 -10.29 -6.02
N GLU A 200 2.23 -9.57 -5.37
CA GLU A 200 1.85 -9.86 -3.97
C GLU A 200 1.27 -11.26 -3.81
N CYS A 201 0.38 -11.69 -4.70
CA CYS A 201 -0.19 -13.03 -4.69
C CYS A 201 0.90 -14.12 -4.85
N VAL A 202 1.83 -13.93 -5.79
CA VAL A 202 2.94 -14.87 -6.04
C VAL A 202 3.89 -14.89 -4.83
N THR A 203 4.26 -13.73 -4.30
CA THR A 203 5.19 -13.62 -3.17
C THR A 203 4.61 -14.24 -1.90
N ILE A 204 3.37 -13.91 -1.55
CA ILE A 204 2.69 -14.44 -0.35
C ILE A 204 2.47 -15.93 -0.51
N GLY A 205 2.03 -16.41 -1.69
CA GLY A 205 1.86 -17.82 -1.98
C GLY A 205 3.17 -18.61 -1.86
N GLY A 206 4.26 -18.03 -2.36
CA GLY A 206 5.61 -18.62 -2.23
C GLY A 206 6.06 -18.76 -0.77
N ILE A 207 5.86 -17.72 0.04
CA ILE A 207 6.22 -17.75 1.48
C ILE A 207 5.33 -18.74 2.23
N ALA A 208 4.03 -18.79 1.96
CA ALA A 208 3.13 -19.75 2.60
C ALA A 208 3.53 -21.20 2.27
N GLY A 209 3.87 -21.48 1.01
CA GLY A 209 4.36 -22.79 0.57
C GLY A 209 5.70 -23.17 1.22
N PHE A 210 6.63 -22.23 1.34
CA PHE A 210 7.90 -22.43 2.02
C PHE A 210 7.71 -22.73 3.51
N ASN A 211 6.88 -21.97 4.20
CA ASN A 211 6.57 -22.19 5.62
C ASN A 211 5.91 -23.56 5.87
N LYS A 212 5.06 -24.02 4.93
CA LYS A 212 4.48 -25.37 5.01
C LYS A 212 5.57 -26.45 4.91
N LYS A 213 6.48 -26.33 3.92
CA LYS A 213 7.61 -27.25 3.76
C LYS A 213 8.55 -27.25 4.96
N LEU A 214 8.81 -26.10 5.57
CA LEU A 214 9.62 -26.01 6.80
C LEU A 214 8.96 -26.76 7.96
N LYS A 215 7.65 -26.63 8.15
CA LYS A 215 6.92 -27.37 9.19
C LYS A 215 6.95 -28.87 8.96
N GLU A 216 6.77 -29.30 7.71
CA GLU A 216 6.87 -30.73 7.33
C GLU A 216 8.28 -31.29 7.60
N LEU A 217 9.33 -30.52 7.25
CA LEU A 217 10.71 -30.90 7.53
C LEU A 217 11.00 -30.97 9.04
N ALA A 218 10.54 -29.98 9.80
CA ALA A 218 10.70 -29.98 11.27
C ALA A 218 10.01 -31.18 11.91
N ALA A 219 8.80 -31.54 11.47
CA ALA A 219 8.10 -32.73 11.94
C ALA A 219 8.84 -34.02 11.56
N ALA A 220 9.40 -34.10 10.35
CA ALA A 220 10.20 -35.25 9.92
C ALA A 220 11.47 -35.40 10.78
N ILE A 221 12.17 -34.30 11.09
CA ILE A 221 13.34 -34.30 11.97
C ILE A 221 12.96 -34.79 13.39
N GLU A 222 11.85 -34.33 13.93
CA GLU A 222 11.38 -34.74 15.26
C GLU A 222 11.03 -36.24 15.29
N ASN A 223 10.39 -36.77 14.25
CA ASN A 223 10.13 -38.22 14.11
C ASN A 223 11.43 -39.04 14.05
N VAL A 224 12.43 -38.56 13.32
CA VAL A 224 13.75 -39.21 13.26
C VAL A 224 14.45 -39.20 14.61
N LYS A 225 14.41 -38.07 15.34
CA LYS A 225 14.95 -37.99 16.70
C LYS A 225 14.25 -38.93 17.66
N ALA A 226 12.92 -39.06 17.58
CA ALA A 226 12.14 -39.98 18.40
C ALA A 226 12.51 -41.45 18.09
N ASP A 227 12.64 -41.82 16.80
CA ASP A 227 13.02 -43.18 16.37
C ASP A 227 14.45 -43.54 16.84
N ILE A 228 15.39 -42.60 16.72
CA ILE A 228 16.75 -42.75 17.24
C ILE A 228 16.75 -42.91 18.76
N GLY A 229 15.99 -42.07 19.47
CA GLY A 229 15.84 -42.10 20.95
C GLY A 229 15.28 -43.46 21.41
N LEU A 230 14.25 -43.98 20.76
CA LEU A 230 13.67 -45.31 21.01
C LEU A 230 14.70 -46.43 20.79
N LYS A 231 15.42 -46.38 19.67
CA LYS A 231 16.45 -47.40 19.33
C LYS A 231 17.65 -47.36 20.30
N LEU A 232 18.01 -46.21 20.81
CA LEU A 232 19.07 -46.03 21.80
C LEU A 232 18.62 -46.51 23.19
N HIS A 233 17.37 -46.32 23.57
CA HIS A 233 16.81 -46.81 24.82
C HIS A 233 16.68 -48.32 24.84
N ASP A 234 16.37 -48.95 23.70
CA ASP A 234 16.22 -50.42 23.61
C ASP A 234 17.57 -51.17 23.65
N LYS A 235 18.68 -50.50 23.32
CA LYS A 235 20.05 -51.08 23.35
C LYS A 235 20.81 -50.98 24.69
N GLY A 236 20.17 -50.55 25.78
CA GLY A 236 20.64 -50.62 27.17
C GLY A 236 21.98 -49.93 27.49
N GLY A 237 21.96 -48.97 28.38
CA GLY A 237 23.13 -48.42 29.10
C GLY A 237 23.90 -47.32 28.43
N LEU A 238 24.51 -47.53 27.28
CA LEU A 238 25.25 -46.50 26.53
C LEU A 238 24.34 -45.51 25.82
N GLY A 239 23.11 -45.96 25.53
CA GLY A 239 22.08 -45.19 24.81
C GLY A 239 21.51 -44.01 25.69
N SER A 240 21.47 -44.12 27.00
CA SER A 240 20.91 -43.11 27.85
C SER A 240 21.80 -41.86 27.97
N GLU A 241 23.12 -42.03 27.95
CA GLU A 241 24.06 -40.91 27.98
C GLU A 241 24.04 -40.11 26.69
N VAL A 242 23.99 -40.82 25.53
CA VAL A 242 23.89 -40.18 24.21
C VAL A 242 22.53 -39.51 24.01
N TYR A 243 21.44 -40.13 24.48
CA TYR A 243 20.10 -39.54 24.46
C TYR A 243 20.07 -38.24 25.29
N ASN A 244 20.61 -38.25 26.51
CA ASN A 244 20.64 -37.06 27.34
C ASN A 244 21.56 -35.97 26.79
N ALA A 245 22.70 -36.33 26.17
CA ALA A 245 23.58 -35.38 25.49
C ALA A 245 22.90 -34.70 24.31
N VAL A 246 22.17 -35.44 23.49
CA VAL A 246 21.41 -34.90 22.33
C VAL A 246 20.23 -34.04 22.77
N HIS A 247 19.53 -34.43 23.83
CA HIS A 247 18.39 -33.67 24.36
C HIS A 247 18.85 -32.35 25.03
N ASN A 248 19.96 -32.37 25.74
CA ASN A 248 20.54 -31.17 26.36
C ASN A 248 21.17 -30.21 25.33
N ALA A 249 21.71 -30.74 24.23
CA ALA A 249 22.22 -29.92 23.13
C ALA A 249 21.12 -29.23 22.30
N ALA A 250 19.90 -29.75 22.33
CA ALA A 250 18.73 -29.17 21.63
C ALA A 250 17.96 -28.14 22.46
N ALA A 251 18.31 -27.99 23.76
CA ALA A 251 17.68 -27.07 24.71
C ALA A 251 18.47 -25.74 24.89
N VAL A 252 19.58 -25.55 24.16
CA VAL A 252 20.39 -24.33 24.05
C VAL A 252 20.15 -23.64 22.72
#